data_aa754de06176f216c2830598e63507c2
#
_entry.id   aa754de06176f216c2830598e63507c2
#
_cell.length_a   1.000
_cell.length_b   1.000
_cell.length_c   1.000
_cell.angle_alpha   90.00
_cell.angle_beta   90.00
_cell.angle_gamma   90.00
#
_symmetry.space_group_name_H-M   'P 1'
#
loop_
_entity.id
_entity.type
_entity.pdbx_description
1 polymer ?
#
loop_
_entity_poly.entity_id
_entity_poly.type
_entity_poly.pdbx_seq_one_letter_code
_entity_poly.pdbx_strand_id
1 'polypeptide(L)'
;RSVFEIFERYKTPIDMITTSEVAVSVTIDNDKNLDAIVKELNEFCSVEIDKDQTIICIVGSFTAEKQGVAVKIFDALKNIPLRMISYGGSENNISVLVETKHKKDALVALNKGLFGL
;
A
#
# COMPACT_ATOMS: atom_id res chain seq x y z
N ARG A 1 21.43 -10.95 -5.43
CA ARG A 1 20.16 -11.60 -5.05
C ARG A 1 19.06 -10.58 -4.92
N SER A 2 17.92 -10.85 -5.51
CA SER A 2 16.79 -9.97 -5.52
C SER A 2 15.84 -10.26 -4.36
N VAL A 3 15.31 -9.19 -3.75
CA VAL A 3 14.27 -9.31 -2.73
C VAL A 3 13.07 -10.07 -3.31
N PHE A 4 12.69 -9.77 -4.55
CA PHE A 4 11.53 -10.38 -5.19
C PHE A 4 11.69 -11.88 -5.40
N GLU A 5 12.90 -12.34 -5.72
CA GLU A 5 13.17 -13.76 -5.88
C GLU A 5 12.92 -14.53 -4.59
N ILE A 6 13.23 -13.94 -3.46
CA ILE A 6 13.01 -14.57 -2.16
C ILE A 6 11.51 -14.75 -1.92
N PHE A 7 10.71 -13.69 -2.12
CA PHE A 7 9.26 -13.79 -1.94
C PHE A 7 8.66 -14.79 -2.93
N GLU A 8 9.12 -14.81 -4.17
CA GLU A 8 8.64 -15.75 -5.17
C GLU A 8 8.97 -17.19 -4.80
N ARG A 9 10.18 -17.44 -4.33
CA ARG A 9 10.61 -18.79 -3.94
C ARG A 9 9.77 -19.33 -2.80
N TYR A 10 9.37 -18.47 -1.88
CA TYR A 10 8.49 -18.85 -0.77
C TYR A 10 7.01 -18.74 -1.13
N LYS A 11 6.69 -18.50 -2.39
CA LYS A 11 5.30 -18.40 -2.88
C LYS A 11 4.47 -17.42 -2.07
N THR A 12 5.07 -16.29 -1.76
CA THR A 12 4.45 -15.24 -0.96
C THR A 12 4.23 -14.01 -1.85
N PRO A 13 3.01 -13.81 -2.35
CA PRO A 13 2.73 -12.67 -3.24
C PRO A 13 2.90 -11.35 -2.53
N ILE A 14 3.42 -10.38 -3.26
CA ILE A 14 3.56 -9.00 -2.80
C ILE A 14 2.37 -8.21 -3.33
N ASP A 15 1.68 -7.48 -2.45
CA ASP A 15 0.52 -6.68 -2.84
C ASP A 15 0.90 -5.27 -3.26
N MET A 16 1.63 -4.57 -2.41
CA MET A 16 2.12 -3.23 -2.72
C MET A 16 3.63 -3.19 -2.59
N ILE A 17 4.25 -2.37 -3.41
CA ILE A 17 5.68 -2.16 -3.35
C ILE A 17 6.00 -0.69 -3.60
N THR A 18 6.92 -0.16 -2.81
CA THR A 18 7.55 1.13 -3.11
C THR A 18 9.05 0.97 -2.99
N THR A 19 9.77 1.64 -3.85
CA THR A 19 11.23 1.57 -3.85
C THR A 19 11.80 2.98 -3.81
N SER A 20 12.96 3.08 -3.16
CA SER A 20 13.77 4.28 -3.22
C SER A 20 15.21 3.85 -3.42
N GLU A 21 16.11 4.81 -3.48
CA GLU A 21 17.52 4.50 -3.67
C GLU A 21 18.07 3.61 -2.56
N VAL A 22 17.54 3.73 -1.34
CA VAL A 22 18.10 3.07 -0.16
C VAL A 22 17.17 2.06 0.49
N ALA A 23 15.93 1.95 0.05
CA ALA A 23 14.96 1.09 0.72
C ALA A 23 13.92 0.52 -0.24
N VAL A 24 13.45 -0.67 0.10
CA VAL A 24 12.31 -1.31 -0.57
C VAL A 24 11.28 -1.61 0.50
N SER A 25 10.05 -1.18 0.30
CA SER A 25 8.94 -1.49 1.19
C SER A 25 7.93 -2.34 0.45
N VAL A 26 7.54 -3.45 1.04
CA VAL A 26 6.56 -4.37 0.45
C VAL A 26 5.48 -4.70 1.46
N THR A 27 4.29 -4.99 0.96
CA THR A 27 3.20 -5.53 1.78
C THR A 27 2.87 -6.93 1.31
N ILE A 28 2.51 -7.77 2.25
CA ILE A 28 2.04 -9.13 1.96
C ILE A 28 0.79 -9.40 2.79
N ASP A 29 -0.07 -10.26 2.27
CA ASP A 29 -1.27 -10.68 2.98
C ASP A 29 -1.02 -11.98 3.76
N ASN A 30 -0.27 -12.90 3.17
CA ASN A 30 0.00 -14.20 3.76
C ASN A 30 1.37 -14.19 4.44
N ASP A 31 1.38 -14.27 5.77
CA ASP A 31 2.60 -14.24 6.56
C ASP A 31 3.12 -15.63 6.96
N LYS A 32 2.59 -16.67 6.34
CA LYS A 32 2.94 -18.06 6.65
C LYS A 32 4.46 -18.29 6.62
N ASN A 33 5.13 -17.73 5.64
CA ASN A 33 6.57 -17.92 5.45
C ASN A 33 7.41 -16.71 5.86
N LEU A 34 6.82 -15.78 6.61
CA LEU A 34 7.48 -14.52 6.92
C LEU A 34 8.80 -14.71 7.65
N ASP A 35 8.82 -15.59 8.66
CA ASP A 35 10.04 -15.80 9.44
C ASP A 35 11.20 -16.30 8.57
N ALA A 36 10.93 -17.23 7.66
CA ALA A 36 11.95 -17.75 6.76
C ALA A 36 12.42 -16.68 5.77
N ILE A 37 11.49 -15.88 5.26
CA ILE A 37 11.81 -14.79 4.35
C ILE A 37 12.71 -13.75 5.04
N VAL A 38 12.34 -13.35 6.24
CA VAL A 38 13.10 -12.36 7.01
C VAL A 38 14.49 -12.87 7.32
N LYS A 39 14.61 -14.14 7.69
CA LYS A 39 15.91 -14.73 7.97
C LYS A 39 16.82 -14.63 6.76
N GLU A 40 16.31 -14.93 5.57
CA GLU A 40 17.07 -14.84 4.35
C GLU A 40 17.43 -13.41 3.98
N LEU A 41 16.46 -12.49 4.13
CA LEU A 41 16.69 -11.07 3.86
C LEU A 41 17.75 -10.49 4.79
N ASN A 42 17.77 -10.90 6.04
CA ASN A 42 18.75 -10.40 7.03
C ASN A 42 20.17 -10.79 6.71
N GLU A 43 20.40 -11.71 5.77
CA GLU A 43 21.73 -12.03 5.32
C GLU A 43 22.41 -10.89 4.57
N PHE A 44 21.62 -9.97 3.99
CA PHE A 44 22.18 -8.88 3.19
C PHE A 44 21.52 -7.53 3.40
N CYS A 45 20.52 -7.42 4.26
CA CYS A 45 19.90 -6.13 4.57
C CYS A 45 19.26 -6.15 5.94
N SER A 46 18.87 -4.96 6.43
CA SER A 46 18.12 -4.84 7.67
C SER A 46 16.62 -4.86 7.33
N VAL A 47 15.84 -5.55 8.15
CA VAL A 47 14.40 -5.71 7.91
C VAL A 47 13.63 -5.15 9.09
N GLU A 48 12.64 -4.30 8.80
CA GLU A 48 11.66 -3.84 9.78
C GLU A 48 10.30 -4.41 9.38
N ILE A 49 9.52 -4.84 10.37
CA ILE A 49 8.21 -5.44 10.14
C ILE A 49 7.16 -4.63 10.90
N ASP A 50 6.14 -4.18 10.19
CA ASP A 50 4.98 -3.54 10.77
C ASP A 50 3.76 -4.41 10.48
N LYS A 51 3.04 -4.79 11.52
CA LYS A 51 1.85 -5.62 11.40
C LYS A 51 0.58 -4.77 11.47
N ASP A 52 -0.57 -5.42 11.27
CA ASP A 52 -1.90 -4.80 11.40
C ASP A 52 -2.06 -3.59 10.49
N GLN A 53 -1.75 -3.80 9.22
CA GLN A 53 -1.91 -2.80 8.17
C GLN A 53 -3.06 -3.21 7.26
N THR A 54 -3.71 -2.22 6.66
CA THR A 54 -4.83 -2.44 5.74
C THR A 54 -4.59 -1.66 4.46
N ILE A 55 -4.81 -2.32 3.32
CA ILE A 55 -4.76 -1.67 2.01
C ILE A 55 -6.18 -1.23 1.64
N ILE A 56 -6.34 0.04 1.29
CA ILE A 56 -7.59 0.55 0.75
C ILE A 56 -7.31 0.90 -0.71
N CYS A 57 -8.04 0.25 -1.61
CA CYS A 57 -7.89 0.46 -3.04
C CYS A 57 -9.09 1.24 -3.57
N ILE A 58 -8.84 2.42 -4.13
CA ILE A 58 -9.86 3.25 -4.74
C ILE A 58 -9.81 2.99 -6.24
N VAL A 59 -10.86 2.40 -6.78
CA VAL A 59 -10.96 2.03 -8.19
C VAL A 59 -11.99 2.91 -8.87
N GLY A 60 -11.64 3.43 -10.02
CA GLY A 60 -12.54 4.27 -10.79
C GLY A 60 -11.92 4.73 -12.08
N SER A 61 -12.60 5.63 -12.77
CA SER A 61 -12.09 6.20 -14.00
C SER A 61 -11.38 7.52 -13.69
N PHE A 62 -10.05 7.51 -13.81
CA PHE A 62 -9.23 8.71 -13.58
C PHE A 62 -8.81 9.31 -14.93
N THR A 63 -9.81 9.65 -15.75
CA THR A 63 -9.57 10.20 -17.07
C THR A 63 -9.35 11.72 -17.01
N ALA A 64 -9.05 12.32 -18.15
CA ALA A 64 -8.85 13.77 -18.23
C ALA A 64 -10.10 14.55 -17.77
N GLU A 65 -11.30 14.04 -18.05
CA GLU A 65 -12.54 14.68 -17.60
C GLU A 65 -12.71 14.59 -16.09
N LYS A 66 -11.93 13.72 -15.45
CA LYS A 66 -11.98 13.47 -14.01
C LYS A 66 -10.75 14.04 -13.32
N GLN A 67 -10.16 15.08 -13.87
CA GLN A 67 -9.01 15.72 -13.24
C GLN A 67 -9.35 16.14 -11.81
N GLY A 68 -8.39 16.00 -10.93
CA GLY A 68 -8.58 16.35 -9.53
C GLY A 68 -9.10 15.23 -8.66
N VAL A 69 -9.40 14.05 -9.22
CA VAL A 69 -9.87 12.92 -8.41
C VAL A 69 -8.82 12.52 -7.39
N ALA A 70 -7.55 12.43 -7.82
CA ALA A 70 -6.47 12.09 -6.89
C ALA A 70 -6.36 13.13 -5.78
N VAL A 71 -6.50 14.41 -6.11
CA VAL A 71 -6.48 15.49 -5.12
C VAL A 71 -7.63 15.32 -4.13
N LYS A 72 -8.82 14.99 -4.62
CA LYS A 72 -9.98 14.75 -3.73
C LYS A 72 -9.74 13.59 -2.78
N ILE A 73 -9.13 12.52 -3.29
CA ILE A 73 -8.82 11.34 -2.47
C ILE A 73 -7.85 11.74 -1.34
N PHE A 74 -6.75 12.38 -1.69
CA PHE A 74 -5.75 12.74 -0.68
C PHE A 74 -6.24 13.85 0.25
N ASP A 75 -7.05 14.77 -0.23
CA ASP A 75 -7.69 15.76 0.62
C ASP A 75 -8.64 15.10 1.61
N ALA A 76 -9.44 14.13 1.13
CA ALA A 76 -10.33 13.39 2.02
C ALA A 76 -9.56 12.67 3.13
N LEU A 77 -8.38 12.16 2.80
CA LEU A 77 -7.55 11.39 3.75
C LEU A 77 -6.55 12.25 4.52
N LYS A 78 -6.66 13.57 4.46
CA LYS A 78 -5.64 14.47 5.03
C LYS A 78 -5.38 14.28 6.52
N ASN A 79 -6.34 13.75 7.26
CA ASN A 79 -6.21 13.52 8.70
C ASN A 79 -5.90 12.07 9.04
N ILE A 80 -5.68 11.22 8.03
CA ILE A 80 -5.36 9.80 8.21
C ILE A 80 -3.88 9.60 7.90
N PRO A 81 -3.10 9.04 8.83
CA PRO A 81 -1.70 8.73 8.54
C PRO A 81 -1.61 7.65 7.44
N LEU A 82 -1.02 8.01 6.32
CA LEU A 82 -0.81 7.07 5.21
C LEU A 82 0.61 6.51 5.30
N ARG A 83 0.72 5.19 5.20
CA ARG A 83 2.01 4.51 5.31
C ARG A 83 2.64 4.27 3.93
N MET A 84 1.82 3.99 2.94
CA MET A 84 2.26 3.81 1.56
C MET A 84 1.18 4.29 0.61
N ILE A 85 1.59 4.74 -0.55
CA ILE A 85 0.69 5.17 -1.62
C ILE A 85 1.18 4.54 -2.91
N SER A 86 0.28 3.93 -3.66
CA SER A 86 0.56 3.43 -5.00
C SER A 86 -0.44 4.07 -5.97
N TYR A 87 0.07 4.78 -6.96
CA TYR A 87 -0.76 5.47 -7.94
C TYR A 87 0.03 5.56 -9.25
N GLY A 88 -0.53 5.00 -10.29
CA GLY A 88 0.05 5.08 -11.63
C GLY A 88 -0.86 5.86 -12.56
N GLY A 89 -0.26 6.65 -13.45
CA GLY A 89 -1.02 7.49 -14.35
C GLY A 89 -1.89 6.74 -15.34
N SER A 90 -1.52 5.52 -15.69
CA SER A 90 -2.27 4.68 -16.63
C SER A 90 -3.25 3.75 -15.92
N GLU A 91 -3.20 3.66 -14.60
CA GLU A 91 -4.05 2.79 -13.83
C GLU A 91 -5.30 3.52 -13.37
N ASN A 92 -6.38 2.76 -13.22
CA ASN A 92 -7.64 3.31 -12.74
C ASN A 92 -7.82 3.03 -11.25
N ASN A 93 -6.71 3.07 -10.51
CA ASN A 93 -6.77 2.85 -9.07
C ASN A 93 -5.69 3.63 -8.34
N ILE A 94 -5.99 3.92 -7.09
CA ILE A 94 -5.04 4.46 -6.12
C ILE A 94 -5.16 3.56 -4.90
N SER A 95 -4.04 3.03 -4.44
CA SER A 95 -4.03 2.20 -3.24
C SER A 95 -3.24 2.90 -2.15
N VAL A 96 -3.78 2.88 -0.95
CA VAL A 96 -3.10 3.44 0.22
C VAL A 96 -3.01 2.38 1.30
N LEU A 97 -1.91 2.40 2.04
CA LEU A 97 -1.71 1.54 3.21
C LEU A 97 -1.92 2.39 4.45
N VAL A 98 -2.79 1.92 5.34
CA VAL A 98 -3.04 2.57 6.62
C VAL A 98 -2.92 1.54 7.72
N GLU A 99 -2.64 1.97 8.94
CA GLU A 99 -2.76 1.07 10.08
C GLU A 99 -4.22 0.66 10.21
N THR A 100 -4.46 -0.62 10.50
CA THR A 100 -5.82 -1.17 10.54
C THR A 100 -6.73 -0.40 11.50
N LYS A 101 -6.19 0.16 12.57
CA LYS A 101 -6.98 0.97 13.50
C LYS A 101 -7.59 2.22 12.87
N HIS A 102 -7.07 2.66 11.73
CA HIS A 102 -7.58 3.83 11.00
C HIS A 102 -8.48 3.46 9.83
N LYS A 103 -8.73 2.16 9.60
CA LYS A 103 -9.50 1.70 8.45
C LYS A 103 -10.88 2.34 8.39
N LYS A 104 -11.62 2.27 9.50
CA LYS A 104 -12.98 2.78 9.54
C LYS A 104 -13.02 4.28 9.26
N ASP A 105 -12.16 5.04 9.93
CA ASP A 105 -12.11 6.49 9.75
C ASP A 105 -11.73 6.86 8.32
N ALA A 106 -10.81 6.11 7.71
CA ALA A 106 -10.41 6.33 6.33
C ALA A 106 -11.57 6.10 5.37
N LEU A 107 -12.33 5.01 5.55
CA LEU A 107 -13.47 4.71 4.68
C LEU A 107 -14.57 5.74 4.84
N VAL A 108 -14.85 6.18 6.05
CA VAL A 108 -15.83 7.25 6.30
C VAL A 108 -15.38 8.55 5.62
N ALA A 109 -14.11 8.90 5.78
CA ALA A 109 -13.57 10.12 5.17
C ALA A 109 -13.64 10.08 3.64
N LEU A 110 -13.34 8.94 3.04
CA LEU A 110 -13.42 8.78 1.59
C LEU A 110 -14.86 8.89 1.09
N ASN A 111 -15.81 8.26 1.78
CA ASN A 111 -17.20 8.36 1.40
C ASN A 111 -17.69 9.80 1.44
N LYS A 112 -17.33 10.52 2.47
CA LYS A 112 -17.71 11.92 2.62
C LYS A 112 -17.06 12.79 1.54
N GLY A 113 -15.75 12.62 1.34
CA GLY A 113 -14.98 13.46 0.42
C GLY A 113 -15.27 13.20 -1.04
N LEU A 114 -15.57 11.96 -1.42
CA LEU A 114 -15.80 11.59 -2.81
C LEU A 114 -17.27 11.62 -3.21
N PHE A 115 -18.18 11.30 -2.30
CA PHE A 115 -19.58 11.11 -2.61
C PHE A 115 -20.53 11.99 -1.78
N GLY A 116 -20.00 12.75 -0.83
CA GLY A 116 -20.82 13.57 0.06
C GLY A 116 -21.61 12.77 1.09
N LEU A 117 -21.28 11.52 1.26
CA LEU A 117 -21.97 10.64 2.21
C LEU A 117 -21.35 10.69 3.59
#